data_8d17222b13192b12578900276455f993
#
_entry.id   8d17222b13192b12578900276455f993
#
_cell.length_a   1.000
_cell.length_b   1.000
_cell.length_c   1.000
_cell.angle_alpha   90.00
_cell.angle_beta   90.00
_cell.angle_gamma   90.00
#
_symmetry.space_group_name_H-M   'P 1'
#
loop_
_entity.id
_entity.type
_entity.pdbx_description
1 polymer ?
#
loop_
_entity_poly.entity_id
_entity_poly.type
_entity_poly.pdbx_seq_one_letter_code
_entity_poly.pdbx_strand_id
1 'polypeptide(L)'
;MKLLSTIILALSSLNGLAQNNANDNTMPFVYHGHIYLQTTINDKLHVNTLFDTGAANIFGIDSVALAQSSWHPQKVGKARAGGAAGSTMVRVIADGTKVQMGNVVQQYQIVPIFKLRDIVNRHVDGIWGIKDISKYPLEINFEKQYLKQYTSTKPNTEGYQQLPIKYENNRIMMQAEVQLGGKKIRGWYLMDTGSGGSVTFTSGAVTEFALDKIEGKRYLADMAQPGIGDKAMETSVEMMSDHILIGGDTIRYTDISYVPEGVGAMSDRPYLGIIGNDVWDRFNIIIDAQNMKLYLRRHKADEPIGKRYGYGWRNRTDICRGWVVYYMNHSSEAHEAGVEIGDTITTINGRDVKDYTWDEEEALHKAPRHELDIVTPQGQQKHVILDAKEYW
;
A
#
# COMPACT_ATOMS: atom_id res chain seq x y z
N MET A 1 -12.81 -26.49 32.90
CA MET A 1 -13.44 -25.28 33.46
C MET A 1 -12.35 -24.25 33.68
N LYS A 2 -12.39 -23.09 33.09
CA LYS A 2 -11.42 -21.98 32.94
C LYS A 2 -10.61 -22.06 31.63
N LEU A 3 -11.09 -21.26 30.67
CA LEU A 3 -10.32 -20.39 29.79
C LEU A 3 -11.29 -19.76 28.77
N LEU A 4 -11.97 -18.74 29.21
CA LEU A 4 -12.71 -17.80 28.35
C LEU A 4 -12.61 -16.46 29.06
N SER A 5 -11.58 -15.70 28.80
CA SER A 5 -11.48 -14.28 29.17
C SER A 5 -10.09 -13.79 28.74
N THR A 6 -9.96 -13.24 27.55
CA THR A 6 -9.03 -12.15 27.22
C THR A 6 -9.08 -11.88 25.72
N ILE A 7 -10.20 -11.43 25.18
CA ILE A 7 -10.31 -10.73 23.89
C ILE A 7 -11.41 -9.69 24.03
N ILE A 8 -11.28 -8.74 24.95
CA ILE A 8 -12.11 -7.53 25.02
C ILE A 8 -11.26 -6.46 25.72
N LEU A 9 -10.25 -5.94 25.06
CA LEU A 9 -9.54 -4.73 25.56
C LEU A 9 -8.94 -3.83 24.46
N ALA A 10 -9.23 -4.06 23.19
CA ALA A 10 -8.83 -3.16 22.12
C ALA A 10 -9.97 -2.30 21.53
N LEU A 11 -11.19 -2.46 22.03
CA LEU A 11 -12.37 -1.75 21.53
C LEU A 11 -12.82 -0.55 22.40
N SER A 12 -12.14 -0.27 23.50
CA SER A 12 -12.59 0.77 24.43
C SER A 12 -12.04 2.19 24.21
N SER A 13 -11.14 2.40 23.25
CA SER A 13 -10.62 3.75 22.94
C SER A 13 -11.31 4.46 21.75
N LEU A 14 -12.27 3.81 21.08
CA LEU A 14 -13.00 4.38 19.94
C LEU A 14 -14.31 5.11 20.31
N ASN A 15 -14.68 5.17 21.59
CA ASN A 15 -15.93 5.77 22.02
C ASN A 15 -15.91 7.32 22.15
N GLY A 16 -14.86 8.00 21.68
CA GLY A 16 -14.74 9.47 21.77
C GLY A 16 -15.11 10.26 20.51
N LEU A 17 -15.54 9.62 19.42
CA LEU A 17 -15.78 10.29 18.12
C LEU A 17 -17.25 10.37 17.69
N ALA A 18 -18.21 10.19 18.59
CA ALA A 18 -19.62 10.17 18.24
C ALA A 18 -20.33 11.46 18.59
N GLN A 19 -20.16 12.52 17.81
CA GLN A 19 -21.25 13.45 17.43
C GLN A 19 -21.14 13.68 15.91
N ASN A 20 -21.46 12.65 15.13
CA ASN A 20 -21.55 12.74 13.69
C ASN A 20 -22.98 13.15 13.31
N ASN A 21 -23.12 14.19 12.48
CA ASN A 21 -24.33 14.43 11.75
C ASN A 21 -24.73 13.12 11.04
N ALA A 22 -25.92 12.64 11.30
CA ALA A 22 -26.40 11.29 10.96
C ALA A 22 -26.36 10.92 9.44
N ASN A 23 -25.89 11.82 8.59
CA ASN A 23 -25.94 11.69 7.14
C ASN A 23 -24.56 11.56 6.44
N ASP A 24 -23.44 11.90 7.11
CA ASP A 24 -22.12 11.74 6.51
C ASP A 24 -21.52 10.37 6.90
N ASN A 25 -20.87 9.74 5.93
CA ASN A 25 -20.32 8.42 6.12
C ASN A 25 -18.85 8.50 6.57
N THR A 26 -18.59 8.13 7.82
CA THR A 26 -17.24 8.06 8.40
C THR A 26 -16.86 6.59 8.62
N MET A 27 -15.70 6.20 8.13
CA MET A 27 -15.16 4.86 8.17
C MET A 27 -13.80 4.89 8.86
N PRO A 28 -13.65 4.39 10.09
CA PRO A 28 -12.33 4.28 10.72
C PRO A 28 -11.44 3.30 9.95
N PHE A 29 -10.15 3.56 9.94
CA PHE A 29 -9.17 2.65 9.34
C PHE A 29 -7.99 2.38 10.27
N VAL A 30 -7.27 1.29 10.00
CA VAL A 30 -5.96 1.00 10.56
C VAL A 30 -4.92 1.35 9.50
N TYR A 31 -3.81 1.99 9.92
CA TYR A 31 -2.73 2.37 9.02
C TYR A 31 -1.41 1.66 9.39
N HIS A 32 -0.93 0.83 8.46
CA HIS A 32 0.37 0.19 8.50
C HIS A 32 0.97 0.23 7.09
N GLY A 33 1.51 1.39 6.70
CA GLY A 33 1.98 1.66 5.33
C GLY A 33 0.87 1.69 4.27
N HIS A 34 -0.30 1.12 4.57
CA HIS A 34 -1.51 1.13 3.75
C HIS A 34 -2.74 1.43 4.62
N ILE A 35 -3.84 1.82 3.98
CA ILE A 35 -5.12 2.09 4.65
C ILE A 35 -5.96 0.82 4.63
N TYR A 36 -6.30 0.28 5.80
CA TYR A 36 -7.13 -0.92 5.95
C TYR A 36 -8.48 -0.59 6.57
N LEU A 37 -9.55 -0.99 5.89
CA LEU A 37 -10.94 -0.77 6.29
C LEU A 37 -11.63 -2.09 6.61
N GLN A 38 -12.49 -2.10 7.63
CA GLN A 38 -13.39 -3.22 7.87
C GLN A 38 -14.55 -3.18 6.88
N THR A 39 -14.73 -4.26 6.13
CA THR A 39 -15.73 -4.39 5.09
C THR A 39 -16.59 -5.63 5.35
N THR A 40 -17.89 -5.54 5.08
CA THR A 40 -18.81 -6.68 5.17
C THR A 40 -19.29 -7.08 3.79
N ILE A 41 -19.14 -8.36 3.47
CA ILE A 41 -19.58 -8.96 2.20
C ILE A 41 -20.84 -9.79 2.44
N ASN A 42 -21.90 -9.55 1.65
CA ASN A 42 -23.17 -10.24 1.69
C ASN A 42 -23.77 -10.34 3.10
N ASP A 43 -23.62 -9.28 3.90
CA ASP A 43 -24.09 -9.15 5.29
C ASP A 43 -23.54 -10.19 6.28
N LYS A 44 -22.51 -10.96 5.91
CA LYS A 44 -22.03 -12.12 6.69
C LYS A 44 -20.51 -12.17 6.87
N LEU A 45 -19.75 -11.92 5.82
CA LEU A 45 -18.32 -12.08 5.85
C LEU A 45 -17.65 -10.73 6.14
N HIS A 46 -16.94 -10.66 7.26
CA HIS A 46 -16.12 -9.49 7.61
C HIS A 46 -14.71 -9.69 7.10
N VAL A 47 -14.19 -8.71 6.37
CA VAL A 47 -12.88 -8.74 5.72
C VAL A 47 -12.13 -7.43 5.94
N ASN A 48 -10.82 -7.53 5.96
CA ASN A 48 -9.92 -6.39 6.06
C ASN A 48 -9.52 -5.94 4.65
N THR A 49 -10.01 -4.79 4.22
CA THR A 49 -9.90 -4.32 2.83
C THR A 49 -8.94 -3.15 2.72
N LEU A 50 -7.95 -3.27 1.85
CA LEU A 50 -7.05 -2.20 1.48
C LEU A 50 -7.78 -1.17 0.62
N PHE A 51 -7.69 0.11 1.01
CA PHE A 51 -8.18 1.22 0.21
C PHE A 51 -7.11 1.72 -0.75
N ASP A 52 -7.41 1.71 -2.04
CA ASP A 52 -6.45 1.93 -3.11
C ASP A 52 -6.98 2.93 -4.15
N THR A 53 -6.44 4.16 -4.15
CA THR A 53 -6.80 5.19 -5.13
C THR A 53 -6.20 4.93 -6.51
N GLY A 54 -5.20 4.08 -6.64
CA GLY A 54 -4.63 3.60 -7.91
C GLY A 54 -5.49 2.50 -8.55
N ALA A 55 -6.29 1.78 -7.77
CA ALA A 55 -7.28 0.81 -8.26
C ALA A 55 -8.55 1.53 -8.73
N ALA A 56 -8.70 1.66 -10.04
CA ALA A 56 -9.68 2.58 -10.65
C ALA A 56 -11.15 2.23 -10.37
N ASN A 57 -11.53 0.98 -10.32
CA ASN A 57 -12.97 0.62 -10.38
C ASN A 57 -13.25 -0.78 -9.90
N ILE A 58 -12.66 -1.20 -8.81
CA ILE A 58 -12.85 -2.56 -8.35
C ILE A 58 -13.12 -2.62 -6.84
N PHE A 59 -13.92 -3.60 -6.47
CA PHE A 59 -13.75 -4.34 -5.25
C PHE A 59 -13.24 -5.72 -5.64
N GLY A 60 -12.14 -6.17 -5.04
CA GLY A 60 -11.56 -7.49 -5.27
C GLY A 60 -11.33 -8.21 -3.96
N ILE A 61 -11.32 -9.55 -3.99
CA ILE A 61 -11.09 -10.38 -2.79
C ILE A 61 -9.81 -11.19 -2.95
N ASP A 62 -9.10 -11.41 -1.83
CA ASP A 62 -7.96 -12.31 -1.80
C ASP A 62 -8.36 -13.78 -1.92
N SER A 63 -7.58 -14.56 -2.66
CA SER A 63 -7.84 -15.97 -2.94
C SER A 63 -7.78 -16.85 -1.71
N VAL A 64 -6.85 -16.58 -0.78
CA VAL A 64 -6.70 -17.34 0.47
C VAL A 64 -7.80 -16.93 1.45
N ALA A 65 -8.09 -15.63 1.58
CA ALA A 65 -9.19 -15.13 2.40
C ALA A 65 -10.53 -15.73 1.96
N LEU A 66 -10.79 -15.78 0.65
CA LEU A 66 -11.99 -16.42 0.11
C LEU A 66 -12.04 -17.91 0.44
N ALA A 67 -10.92 -18.63 0.22
CA ALA A 67 -10.86 -20.07 0.46
C ALA A 67 -11.03 -20.44 1.96
N GLN A 68 -10.60 -19.57 2.86
CA GLN A 68 -10.73 -19.75 4.32
C GLN A 68 -12.09 -19.27 4.86
N SER A 69 -12.90 -18.61 4.02
CA SER A 69 -14.18 -18.04 4.41
C SER A 69 -15.33 -19.05 4.26
N SER A 70 -16.49 -18.69 4.84
CA SER A 70 -17.76 -19.39 4.62
C SER A 70 -18.47 -18.98 3.33
N TRP A 71 -17.89 -18.09 2.52
CA TRP A 71 -18.48 -17.63 1.27
C TRP A 71 -18.09 -18.54 0.12
N HIS A 72 -19.08 -19.21 -0.44
CA HIS A 72 -18.93 -20.14 -1.58
C HIS A 72 -19.69 -19.60 -2.80
N PRO A 73 -19.02 -18.80 -3.66
CA PRO A 73 -19.65 -18.25 -4.87
C PRO A 73 -20.15 -19.35 -5.81
N GLN A 74 -21.37 -19.17 -6.36
CA GLN A 74 -22.00 -20.16 -7.25
C GLN A 74 -21.62 -19.92 -8.71
N LYS A 75 -21.39 -18.66 -9.10
CA LYS A 75 -21.00 -18.27 -10.47
C LYS A 75 -19.59 -17.73 -10.48
N VAL A 76 -18.69 -18.49 -11.08
CA VAL A 76 -17.27 -18.11 -11.21
C VAL A 76 -16.90 -18.13 -12.69
N GLY A 77 -16.29 -17.04 -13.15
CA GLY A 77 -15.78 -16.86 -14.50
C GLY A 77 -14.29 -16.52 -14.52
N LYS A 78 -13.84 -15.97 -15.64
CA LYS A 78 -12.48 -15.43 -15.82
C LYS A 78 -12.55 -14.06 -16.48
N ALA A 79 -11.65 -13.16 -16.09
CA ALA A 79 -11.47 -11.85 -16.71
C ALA A 79 -9.99 -11.48 -16.74
N ARG A 80 -9.63 -10.55 -17.63
CA ARG A 80 -8.28 -9.96 -17.63
C ARG A 80 -8.25 -8.81 -16.62
N ALA A 81 -7.27 -8.83 -15.74
CA ALA A 81 -6.97 -7.73 -14.82
C ALA A 81 -5.58 -7.17 -15.10
N GLY A 82 -5.41 -5.86 -14.94
CA GLY A 82 -4.13 -5.17 -15.08
C GLY A 82 -3.77 -4.41 -13.80
N GLY A 83 -2.47 -4.24 -13.57
CA GLY A 83 -1.93 -3.51 -12.43
C GLY A 83 -0.47 -3.13 -12.63
N ALA A 84 0.26 -2.93 -11.54
CA ALA A 84 1.68 -2.52 -11.59
C ALA A 84 2.57 -3.59 -12.25
N ALA A 85 2.29 -4.87 -12.03
CA ALA A 85 3.05 -5.99 -12.58
C ALA A 85 2.56 -6.48 -13.96
N GLY A 86 1.89 -5.63 -14.75
CA GLY A 86 1.40 -5.99 -16.09
C GLY A 86 -0.06 -6.40 -16.09
N SER A 87 -0.42 -7.47 -16.82
CA SER A 87 -1.80 -7.97 -16.86
C SER A 87 -1.85 -9.49 -16.78
N THR A 88 -2.86 -10.01 -16.12
CA THR A 88 -3.05 -11.45 -15.94
C THR A 88 -4.52 -11.84 -16.05
N MET A 89 -4.77 -13.14 -16.29
CA MET A 89 -6.12 -13.69 -16.20
C MET A 89 -6.43 -14.06 -14.76
N VAL A 90 -7.51 -13.52 -14.23
CA VAL A 90 -8.00 -13.80 -12.87
C VAL A 90 -9.35 -14.49 -12.91
N ARG A 91 -9.64 -15.25 -11.86
CA ARG A 91 -10.99 -15.73 -11.61
C ARG A 91 -11.85 -14.54 -11.14
N VAL A 92 -13.13 -14.57 -11.47
CA VAL A 92 -14.09 -13.55 -11.06
C VAL A 92 -15.36 -14.20 -10.51
N ILE A 93 -15.90 -13.63 -9.45
CA ILE A 93 -17.22 -13.97 -8.92
C ILE A 93 -18.25 -13.14 -9.68
N ALA A 94 -19.32 -13.77 -10.16
CA ALA A 94 -20.37 -13.13 -10.96
C ALA A 94 -21.77 -13.36 -10.36
N ASP A 95 -21.88 -13.44 -9.03
CA ASP A 95 -23.14 -13.70 -8.33
C ASP A 95 -23.93 -12.45 -7.94
N GLY A 96 -23.36 -11.24 -8.20
CA GLY A 96 -23.92 -10.00 -7.66
C GLY A 96 -23.59 -9.86 -6.17
N THR A 97 -22.41 -9.32 -5.86
CA THR A 97 -21.88 -9.25 -4.50
C THR A 97 -22.21 -7.92 -3.83
N LYS A 98 -22.88 -7.96 -2.69
CA LYS A 98 -23.10 -6.80 -1.84
C LYS A 98 -21.85 -6.56 -0.98
N VAL A 99 -21.34 -5.35 -1.00
CA VAL A 99 -20.18 -4.93 -0.20
C VAL A 99 -20.56 -3.69 0.60
N GLN A 100 -20.34 -3.73 1.90
CA GLN A 100 -20.64 -2.64 2.83
C GLN A 100 -19.38 -2.19 3.54
N MET A 101 -19.11 -0.88 3.52
CA MET A 101 -18.02 -0.20 4.20
C MET A 101 -18.61 1.00 4.95
N GLY A 102 -18.66 0.93 6.28
CA GLY A 102 -19.43 1.87 7.08
C GLY A 102 -20.90 1.91 6.62
N ASN A 103 -21.38 3.09 6.21
CA ASN A 103 -22.74 3.27 5.67
C ASN A 103 -22.79 3.15 4.14
N VAL A 104 -21.64 3.01 3.45
CA VAL A 104 -21.59 2.83 1.99
C VAL A 104 -21.91 1.38 1.66
N VAL A 105 -22.98 1.18 0.87
CA VAL A 105 -23.38 -0.13 0.37
C VAL A 105 -23.30 -0.10 -1.15
N GLN A 106 -22.53 -1.03 -1.73
CA GLN A 106 -22.34 -1.15 -3.16
C GLN A 106 -22.66 -2.57 -3.63
N GLN A 107 -23.15 -2.68 -4.87
CA GLN A 107 -23.41 -3.94 -5.55
C GLN A 107 -22.41 -4.11 -6.69
N TYR A 108 -21.58 -5.15 -6.62
CA TYR A 108 -20.62 -5.49 -7.66
C TYR A 108 -21.11 -6.69 -8.45
N GLN A 109 -21.31 -6.53 -9.75
CA GLN A 109 -21.69 -7.63 -10.63
C GLN A 109 -20.53 -8.60 -10.84
N ILE A 110 -19.30 -8.10 -10.77
CA ILE A 110 -18.07 -8.86 -10.94
C ILE A 110 -17.11 -8.49 -9.82
N VAL A 111 -16.61 -9.50 -9.10
CA VAL A 111 -15.58 -9.35 -8.08
C VAL A 111 -14.37 -10.21 -8.48
N PRO A 112 -13.24 -9.60 -8.87
CA PRO A 112 -12.01 -10.32 -9.14
C PRO A 112 -11.46 -11.02 -7.89
N ILE A 113 -10.85 -12.18 -8.09
CA ILE A 113 -10.13 -12.94 -7.06
C ILE A 113 -8.65 -12.78 -7.35
N PHE A 114 -7.97 -12.07 -6.46
CA PHE A 114 -6.55 -11.79 -6.56
C PHE A 114 -5.72 -12.61 -5.57
N LYS A 115 -4.41 -12.54 -5.69
CA LYS A 115 -3.44 -13.02 -4.70
C LYS A 115 -2.88 -11.83 -3.91
N LEU A 116 -3.76 -11.06 -3.26
CA LEU A 116 -3.36 -9.82 -2.58
C LEU A 116 -2.39 -10.07 -1.43
N ARG A 117 -2.55 -11.18 -0.72
CA ARG A 117 -1.66 -11.56 0.38
C ARG A 117 -0.25 -11.91 -0.10
N ASP A 118 -0.07 -12.31 -1.38
CA ASP A 118 1.25 -12.48 -2.00
C ASP A 118 1.90 -11.14 -2.37
N ILE A 119 1.10 -10.06 -2.51
CA ILE A 119 1.55 -8.72 -2.89
C ILE A 119 1.79 -7.84 -1.66
N VAL A 120 0.91 -7.92 -0.67
CA VAL A 120 0.95 -7.07 0.53
C VAL A 120 1.38 -7.87 1.77
N ASN A 121 0.46 -8.58 2.41
CA ASN A 121 0.69 -9.48 3.55
C ASN A 121 -0.61 -10.22 3.91
N ARG A 122 -0.56 -11.09 4.96
CA ARG A 122 -1.71 -11.87 5.41
C ARG A 122 -2.90 -11.04 5.92
N HIS A 123 -2.69 -9.77 6.24
CA HIS A 123 -3.71 -8.91 6.84
C HIS A 123 -4.64 -8.29 5.80
N VAL A 124 -4.37 -8.45 4.51
CA VAL A 124 -5.23 -7.97 3.43
C VAL A 124 -6.14 -9.09 2.93
N ASP A 125 -7.44 -8.87 2.99
CA ASP A 125 -8.46 -9.79 2.49
C ASP A 125 -9.13 -9.31 1.21
N GLY A 126 -9.09 -8.01 0.95
CA GLY A 126 -9.69 -7.41 -0.22
C GLY A 126 -9.02 -6.09 -0.62
N ILE A 127 -9.41 -5.57 -1.78
CA ILE A 127 -8.98 -4.27 -2.30
C ILE A 127 -10.21 -3.49 -2.75
N TRP A 128 -10.25 -2.20 -2.44
CA TRP A 128 -11.33 -1.30 -2.80
C TRP A 128 -10.82 -0.05 -3.50
N GLY A 129 -11.23 0.13 -4.75
CA GLY A 129 -10.88 1.28 -5.57
C GLY A 129 -11.78 2.49 -5.35
N ILE A 130 -11.39 3.62 -5.92
CA ILE A 130 -11.97 4.94 -5.64
C ILE A 130 -13.27 5.27 -6.38
N LYS A 131 -13.63 4.58 -7.47
CA LYS A 131 -14.75 4.98 -8.33
C LYS A 131 -16.06 5.26 -7.58
N ASP A 132 -16.44 4.36 -6.70
CA ASP A 132 -17.76 4.43 -6.08
C ASP A 132 -17.86 5.54 -5.02
N ILE A 133 -16.73 6.04 -4.56
CA ILE A 133 -16.65 7.11 -3.57
C ILE A 133 -16.36 8.48 -4.17
N SER A 134 -16.02 8.55 -5.45
CA SER A 134 -15.68 9.80 -6.14
C SER A 134 -16.89 10.69 -6.46
N LYS A 135 -18.10 10.22 -6.19
CA LYS A 135 -19.35 11.00 -6.39
C LYS A 135 -19.49 12.18 -5.44
N TYR A 136 -18.84 12.10 -4.31
CA TYR A 136 -18.86 13.09 -3.23
C TYR A 136 -17.44 13.38 -2.77
N PRO A 137 -17.17 14.54 -2.18
CA PRO A 137 -15.87 14.79 -1.59
C PRO A 137 -15.53 13.71 -0.56
N LEU A 138 -14.31 13.21 -0.63
CA LEU A 138 -13.76 12.20 0.29
C LEU A 138 -12.60 12.79 1.06
N GLU A 139 -12.67 12.77 2.38
CA GLU A 139 -11.54 13.06 3.27
C GLU A 139 -10.83 11.77 3.66
N ILE A 140 -9.50 11.77 3.54
CA ILE A 140 -8.58 10.79 4.11
C ILE A 140 -7.86 11.52 5.24
N ASN A 141 -8.19 11.19 6.47
CA ASN A 141 -7.57 11.82 7.64
C ASN A 141 -6.57 10.83 8.28
N PHE A 142 -5.31 10.97 7.94
CA PHE A 142 -4.26 10.11 8.48
C PHE A 142 -3.95 10.37 9.95
N GLU A 143 -4.12 11.63 10.41
CA GLU A 143 -3.91 12.01 11.80
C GLU A 143 -4.89 11.31 12.75
N LYS A 144 -6.15 11.16 12.34
CA LYS A 144 -7.23 10.58 13.13
C LYS A 144 -7.68 9.20 12.62
N GLN A 145 -7.06 8.72 11.55
CA GLN A 145 -7.29 7.42 10.93
C GLN A 145 -8.76 7.15 10.57
N TYR A 146 -9.34 8.01 9.72
CA TYR A 146 -10.65 7.76 9.13
C TYR A 146 -10.73 8.22 7.67
N LEU A 147 -11.60 7.57 6.90
CA LEU A 147 -12.17 8.11 5.67
C LEU A 147 -13.52 8.72 5.98
N LYS A 148 -13.82 9.87 5.36
CA LYS A 148 -15.16 10.48 5.48
C LYS A 148 -15.66 10.93 4.11
N GLN A 149 -16.82 10.42 3.71
CA GLN A 149 -17.52 10.85 2.50
C GLN A 149 -18.59 11.88 2.84
N TYR A 150 -18.52 13.05 2.23
CA TYR A 150 -19.42 14.17 2.47
C TYR A 150 -20.64 14.09 1.55
N THR A 151 -21.66 13.32 1.95
CA THR A 151 -22.86 13.08 1.14
C THR A 151 -23.94 14.15 1.33
N SER A 152 -23.95 14.81 2.47
CA SER A 152 -24.96 15.79 2.87
C SER A 152 -24.39 17.14 3.33
N THR A 153 -23.14 17.20 3.72
CA THR A 153 -22.45 18.41 4.13
C THR A 153 -21.30 18.73 3.15
N LYS A 154 -20.67 19.89 3.33
CA LYS A 154 -19.42 20.23 2.62
C LYS A 154 -18.24 20.01 3.56
N PRO A 155 -17.08 19.59 3.03
CA PRO A 155 -15.87 19.52 3.84
C PRO A 155 -15.46 20.93 4.32
N ASN A 156 -14.94 21.00 5.54
CA ASN A 156 -14.22 22.20 5.97
C ASN A 156 -12.81 22.17 5.40
N THR A 157 -12.51 23.13 4.53
CA THR A 157 -11.21 23.25 3.87
C THR A 157 -10.32 24.36 4.46
N GLU A 158 -10.68 24.90 5.62
CA GLU A 158 -9.87 25.88 6.33
C GLU A 158 -8.50 25.28 6.69
N GLY A 159 -7.43 26.01 6.39
CA GLY A 159 -6.06 25.54 6.59
C GLY A 159 -5.57 24.50 5.59
N TYR A 160 -6.39 24.14 4.60
CA TYR A 160 -5.97 23.27 3.49
C TYR A 160 -5.50 24.10 2.30
N GLN A 161 -4.44 23.65 1.66
CA GLN A 161 -4.01 24.12 0.36
C GLN A 161 -4.82 23.43 -0.73
N GLN A 162 -5.42 24.21 -1.65
CA GLN A 162 -6.15 23.68 -2.80
C GLN A 162 -5.21 23.51 -4.01
N LEU A 163 -5.30 22.34 -4.66
CA LEU A 163 -4.58 21.98 -5.87
C LEU A 163 -5.54 21.50 -6.96
N PRO A 164 -5.28 21.80 -8.23
CA PRO A 164 -6.00 21.21 -9.34
C PRO A 164 -5.57 19.74 -9.53
N ILE A 165 -6.53 18.87 -9.86
CA ILE A 165 -6.29 17.50 -10.26
C ILE A 165 -6.86 17.21 -11.64
N LYS A 166 -6.44 16.08 -12.23
CA LYS A 166 -7.16 15.38 -13.28
C LYS A 166 -7.80 14.14 -12.68
N TYR A 167 -9.05 13.91 -13.02
CA TYR A 167 -9.74 12.67 -12.69
C TYR A 167 -10.16 11.99 -13.98
N GLU A 168 -9.37 11.04 -14.42
CA GLU A 168 -9.54 10.35 -15.69
C GLU A 168 -9.44 8.84 -15.49
N ASN A 169 -10.37 8.09 -16.09
CA ASN A 169 -10.42 6.63 -15.97
C ASN A 169 -10.42 6.15 -14.49
N ASN A 170 -11.12 6.89 -13.62
CA ASN A 170 -11.18 6.67 -12.17
C ASN A 170 -9.81 6.70 -11.48
N ARG A 171 -8.89 7.52 -11.97
CA ARG A 171 -7.58 7.78 -11.38
C ARG A 171 -7.40 9.24 -11.11
N ILE A 172 -6.76 9.55 -10.00
CA ILE A 172 -6.46 10.92 -9.59
C ILE A 172 -5.02 11.20 -9.95
N MET A 173 -4.81 12.20 -10.79
CA MET A 173 -3.50 12.72 -11.11
C MET A 173 -3.37 14.16 -10.64
N MET A 174 -2.24 14.50 -10.03
CA MET A 174 -1.92 15.84 -9.59
C MET A 174 -0.53 16.25 -10.04
N GLN A 175 -0.27 17.56 -10.09
CA GLN A 175 1.05 18.07 -10.43
C GLN A 175 1.98 18.03 -9.22
N ALA A 176 3.17 17.48 -9.43
CA ALA A 176 4.29 17.53 -8.50
C ALA A 176 5.61 17.78 -9.24
N GLU A 177 6.64 18.16 -8.49
CA GLU A 177 8.02 18.23 -8.97
C GLU A 177 8.90 17.39 -8.03
N VAL A 178 9.56 16.39 -8.58
CA VAL A 178 10.60 15.64 -7.86
C VAL A 178 11.94 16.21 -8.28
N GLN A 179 12.73 16.67 -7.32
CA GLN A 179 14.10 17.10 -7.57
C GLN A 179 15.05 15.96 -7.24
N LEU A 180 15.87 15.57 -8.21
CA LEU A 180 16.76 14.41 -8.14
C LEU A 180 18.10 14.73 -8.77
N GLY A 181 19.19 14.76 -7.97
CA GLY A 181 20.53 15.13 -8.43
C GLY A 181 20.58 16.50 -9.11
N GLY A 182 19.87 17.48 -8.57
CA GLY A 182 19.71 18.83 -9.12
C GLY A 182 18.76 18.93 -10.32
N LYS A 183 18.24 17.83 -10.86
CA LYS A 183 17.30 17.80 -11.98
C LYS A 183 15.87 17.91 -11.50
N LYS A 184 15.07 18.73 -12.16
CA LYS A 184 13.64 18.93 -11.87
C LYS A 184 12.80 18.06 -12.79
N ILE A 185 12.04 17.15 -12.20
CA ILE A 185 11.14 16.23 -12.90
C ILE A 185 9.71 16.66 -12.55
N ARG A 186 9.17 17.57 -13.35
CA ARG A 186 7.87 18.20 -13.11
C ARG A 186 6.83 17.68 -14.09
N GLY A 187 5.68 17.27 -13.56
CA GLY A 187 4.56 16.81 -14.39
C GLY A 187 3.40 16.25 -13.57
N TRP A 188 2.60 15.43 -14.22
CA TRP A 188 1.48 14.74 -13.60
C TRP A 188 1.95 13.43 -12.95
N TYR A 189 1.52 13.19 -11.73
CA TYR A 189 1.76 11.98 -10.97
C TYR A 189 0.44 11.35 -10.53
N LEU A 190 0.38 10.03 -10.50
CA LEU A 190 -0.77 9.29 -9.99
C LEU A 190 -0.75 9.31 -8.46
N MET A 191 -1.86 9.67 -7.83
CA MET A 191 -2.08 9.48 -6.40
C MET A 191 -2.47 8.03 -6.15
N ASP A 192 -1.66 7.30 -5.38
CA ASP A 192 -1.84 5.86 -5.18
C ASP A 192 -1.67 5.46 -3.71
N THR A 193 -2.80 5.29 -3.00
CA THR A 193 -2.79 4.80 -1.61
C THR A 193 -2.64 3.27 -1.52
N GLY A 194 -2.65 2.57 -2.65
CA GLY A 194 -2.29 1.16 -2.75
C GLY A 194 -0.78 0.92 -2.81
N SER A 195 0.03 1.98 -3.01
CA SER A 195 1.49 1.94 -2.95
C SER A 195 1.99 2.37 -1.57
N GLY A 196 2.82 1.55 -0.92
CA GLY A 196 3.43 1.88 0.38
C GLY A 196 4.69 2.75 0.28
N GLY A 197 5.30 2.88 -0.92
CA GLY A 197 6.53 3.65 -1.13
C GLY A 197 6.31 5.15 -1.28
N SER A 198 7.39 5.89 -1.57
CA SER A 198 7.36 7.34 -1.80
C SER A 198 6.99 7.66 -3.24
N VAL A 199 7.96 7.57 -4.16
CA VAL A 199 7.76 7.81 -5.60
C VAL A 199 8.34 6.68 -6.41
N THR A 200 7.55 6.14 -7.34
CA THR A 200 8.04 5.20 -8.34
C THR A 200 7.80 5.77 -9.72
N PHE A 201 8.87 6.03 -10.47
CA PHE A 201 8.79 6.58 -11.83
C PHE A 201 8.45 5.50 -12.86
N THR A 202 7.67 5.90 -13.86
CA THR A 202 7.39 5.06 -15.04
C THR A 202 8.59 4.94 -15.96
N SER A 203 8.66 3.89 -16.79
CA SER A 203 9.71 3.74 -17.80
C SER A 203 9.70 4.87 -18.84
N GLY A 204 8.53 5.45 -19.12
CA GLY A 204 8.42 6.67 -19.94
C GLY A 204 9.17 7.85 -19.33
N ALA A 205 8.98 8.09 -18.02
CA ALA A 205 9.71 9.14 -17.31
C ALA A 205 11.23 8.87 -17.22
N VAL A 206 11.63 7.60 -17.05
CA VAL A 206 13.06 7.20 -17.08
C VAL A 206 13.70 7.64 -18.40
N THR A 207 13.03 7.38 -19.51
CA THR A 207 13.51 7.72 -20.85
C THR A 207 13.49 9.23 -21.09
N GLU A 208 12.36 9.90 -20.80
CA GLU A 208 12.16 11.33 -21.04
C GLU A 208 13.17 12.18 -20.27
N PHE A 209 13.41 11.86 -19.01
CA PHE A 209 14.29 12.62 -18.14
C PHE A 209 15.69 11.99 -17.99
N ALA A 210 16.00 10.89 -18.68
CA ALA A 210 17.27 10.17 -18.58
C ALA A 210 17.67 9.92 -17.11
N LEU A 211 16.75 9.31 -16.33
CA LEU A 211 16.94 9.10 -14.89
C LEU A 211 18.09 8.13 -14.61
N ASP A 212 18.34 7.21 -15.50
CA ASP A 212 19.47 6.27 -15.49
C ASP A 212 20.85 6.96 -15.53
N LYS A 213 20.91 8.20 -16.03
CA LYS A 213 22.13 9.02 -16.16
C LYS A 213 22.31 10.05 -15.05
N ILE A 214 21.34 10.20 -14.14
CA ILE A 214 21.48 11.12 -13.02
C ILE A 214 22.56 10.58 -12.07
N GLU A 215 23.56 11.42 -11.76
CA GLU A 215 24.60 11.06 -10.81
C GLU A 215 24.05 11.02 -9.38
N GLY A 216 24.60 10.17 -8.54
CA GLY A 216 24.21 10.03 -7.13
C GLY A 216 24.30 8.58 -6.64
N LYS A 217 24.18 8.43 -5.34
CA LYS A 217 24.14 7.11 -4.69
C LYS A 217 22.87 6.39 -5.11
N ARG A 218 23.02 5.16 -5.58
CA ARG A 218 21.92 4.33 -6.03
C ARG A 218 22.11 2.88 -5.60
N TYR A 219 21.00 2.19 -5.45
CA TYR A 219 20.95 0.79 -5.13
C TYR A 219 20.11 0.03 -6.14
N LEU A 220 20.45 -1.23 -6.36
CA LEU A 220 19.58 -2.19 -7.04
C LEU A 220 18.83 -2.98 -6.00
N ALA A 221 17.56 -3.19 -6.22
CA ALA A 221 16.73 -4.00 -5.34
C ALA A 221 15.80 -4.89 -6.16
N ASP A 222 15.67 -6.12 -5.71
CA ASP A 222 14.70 -7.07 -6.26
C ASP A 222 13.45 -7.13 -5.39
N MET A 223 12.30 -7.25 -6.03
CA MET A 223 11.00 -7.39 -5.38
C MET A 223 10.21 -8.51 -6.04
N ALA A 224 9.82 -9.52 -5.25
CA ALA A 224 8.88 -10.55 -5.70
C ALA A 224 7.44 -10.01 -5.66
N GLN A 225 6.64 -10.38 -6.67
CA GLN A 225 5.22 -9.99 -6.78
C GLN A 225 5.01 -8.48 -6.56
N PRO A 226 5.54 -7.60 -7.44
CA PRO A 226 5.54 -6.14 -7.23
C PRO A 226 4.13 -5.52 -7.33
N GLY A 227 3.13 -6.30 -7.72
CA GLY A 227 1.74 -5.86 -7.84
C GLY A 227 0.86 -6.84 -8.58
N ILE A 228 -0.36 -6.41 -8.91
CA ILE A 228 -1.28 -7.21 -9.73
C ILE A 228 -0.73 -7.26 -11.16
N GLY A 229 -0.56 -8.48 -11.70
CA GLY A 229 -0.05 -8.76 -13.03
C GLY A 229 0.58 -10.14 -13.11
N ASP A 230 1.33 -10.40 -14.18
CA ASP A 230 2.03 -11.65 -14.45
C ASP A 230 3.54 -11.58 -14.19
N LYS A 231 4.08 -10.40 -13.91
CA LYS A 231 5.49 -10.21 -13.55
C LYS A 231 5.74 -10.71 -12.12
N ALA A 232 6.47 -11.80 -12.00
CA ALA A 232 6.74 -12.45 -10.71
C ALA A 232 7.86 -11.77 -9.91
N MET A 233 8.81 -11.14 -10.60
CA MET A 233 10.00 -10.49 -10.02
C MET A 233 10.28 -9.19 -10.76
N GLU A 234 10.69 -8.16 -10.02
CA GLU A 234 11.09 -6.87 -10.56
C GLU A 234 12.39 -6.41 -9.93
N THR A 235 13.30 -5.91 -10.75
CA THR A 235 14.51 -5.21 -10.29
C THR A 235 14.31 -3.73 -10.50
N SER A 236 14.42 -2.96 -9.42
CA SER A 236 14.34 -1.50 -9.41
C SER A 236 15.70 -0.86 -9.10
N VAL A 237 15.84 0.39 -9.51
CA VAL A 237 16.90 1.30 -9.04
C VAL A 237 16.30 2.22 -8.00
N GLU A 238 16.94 2.33 -6.86
CA GLU A 238 16.54 3.21 -5.76
C GLU A 238 17.55 4.34 -5.57
N MET A 239 17.07 5.56 -5.32
CA MET A 239 17.86 6.76 -5.07
C MET A 239 17.17 7.65 -4.03
N MET A 240 17.91 8.56 -3.40
CA MET A 240 17.31 9.64 -2.61
C MET A 240 16.92 10.81 -3.51
N SER A 241 15.72 11.34 -3.32
CA SER A 241 15.36 12.63 -3.87
C SER A 241 16.04 13.78 -3.10
N ASP A 242 16.33 14.88 -3.77
CA ASP A 242 16.73 16.12 -3.09
C ASP A 242 15.53 16.64 -2.28
N HIS A 243 14.36 16.67 -2.88
CA HIS A 243 13.06 16.92 -2.29
C HIS A 243 11.91 16.71 -3.31
N ILE A 244 10.69 16.68 -2.79
CA ILE A 244 9.46 16.67 -3.60
C ILE A 244 8.68 17.95 -3.31
N LEU A 245 8.16 18.61 -4.34
CA LEU A 245 7.28 19.76 -4.23
C LEU A 245 5.86 19.35 -4.65
N ILE A 246 4.91 19.50 -3.73
CA ILE A 246 3.47 19.31 -3.98
C ILE A 246 2.76 20.58 -3.55
N GLY A 247 2.29 21.36 -4.52
CA GLY A 247 1.73 22.67 -4.24
C GLY A 247 2.79 23.62 -3.64
N GLY A 248 2.55 24.10 -2.41
CA GLY A 248 3.49 24.92 -1.63
C GLY A 248 4.35 24.15 -0.64
N ASP A 249 4.09 22.85 -0.48
CA ASP A 249 4.80 22.01 0.47
C ASP A 249 6.08 21.43 -0.13
N THR A 250 7.15 21.48 0.64
CA THR A 250 8.41 20.78 0.37
C THR A 250 8.51 19.54 1.26
N ILE A 251 8.69 18.37 0.65
CA ILE A 251 8.81 17.08 1.32
C ILE A 251 10.23 16.58 1.14
N ARG A 252 10.88 16.25 2.25
CA ARG A 252 12.28 15.80 2.28
C ARG A 252 12.38 14.37 2.79
N TYR A 253 13.59 13.82 2.68
CA TYR A 253 13.93 12.49 3.15
C TYR A 253 13.02 11.42 2.55
N THR A 254 12.87 11.49 1.24
CA THR A 254 12.09 10.53 0.46
C THR A 254 13.00 9.81 -0.52
N ASP A 255 12.98 8.50 -0.49
CA ASP A 255 13.57 7.69 -1.55
C ASP A 255 12.64 7.68 -2.77
N ILE A 256 13.23 7.46 -3.90
CA ILE A 256 12.51 7.23 -5.16
C ILE A 256 12.99 5.91 -5.76
N SER A 257 12.12 5.29 -6.53
CA SER A 257 12.48 4.13 -7.32
C SER A 257 12.09 4.30 -8.78
N TYR A 258 12.73 3.54 -9.65
CA TYR A 258 12.28 3.36 -11.02
C TYR A 258 12.66 1.98 -11.55
N VAL A 259 11.87 1.51 -12.49
CA VAL A 259 12.13 0.26 -13.22
C VAL A 259 12.45 0.63 -14.66
N PRO A 260 13.67 0.31 -15.17
CA PRO A 260 14.05 0.68 -16.53
C PRO A 260 13.08 0.15 -17.59
N GLU A 261 12.57 -1.05 -17.40
CA GLU A 261 11.60 -1.70 -18.30
C GLU A 261 10.28 -1.97 -17.55
N GLY A 262 9.58 -0.89 -17.20
CA GLY A 262 8.30 -0.96 -16.50
C GLY A 262 7.19 -1.55 -17.39
N VAL A 263 6.31 -2.33 -16.77
CA VAL A 263 5.11 -2.89 -17.39
C VAL A 263 3.84 -2.38 -16.70
N GLY A 264 2.68 -2.59 -17.29
CA GLY A 264 1.41 -2.24 -16.66
C GLY A 264 1.32 -0.75 -16.30
N ALA A 265 1.06 -0.42 -15.04
CA ALA A 265 1.00 0.94 -14.55
C ALA A 265 2.37 1.65 -14.54
N MET A 266 3.47 0.90 -14.61
CA MET A 266 4.84 1.41 -14.61
C MET A 266 5.44 1.56 -16.02
N SER A 267 4.69 1.26 -17.08
CA SER A 267 5.11 1.50 -18.48
C SER A 267 4.99 3.00 -18.82
N ASP A 268 5.17 3.34 -20.11
CA ASP A 268 4.89 4.70 -20.62
C ASP A 268 3.42 5.05 -20.41
N ARG A 269 3.14 6.09 -19.64
CA ARG A 269 1.80 6.52 -19.19
C ARG A 269 1.66 8.03 -19.27
N PRO A 270 0.44 8.59 -19.23
CA PRO A 270 0.19 10.04 -19.20
C PRO A 270 0.59 10.68 -17.84
N TYR A 271 1.28 9.95 -16.98
CA TYR A 271 1.87 10.42 -15.74
C TYR A 271 3.31 9.94 -15.61
N LEU A 272 4.13 10.73 -14.90
CA LEU A 272 5.57 10.47 -14.76
C LEU A 272 5.87 9.38 -13.73
N GLY A 273 4.99 9.17 -12.78
CA GLY A 273 5.19 8.19 -11.72
C GLY A 273 3.98 8.10 -10.81
N ILE A 274 4.11 7.21 -9.83
CA ILE A 274 3.15 6.99 -8.76
C ILE A 274 3.70 7.64 -7.49
N ILE A 275 2.86 8.37 -6.74
CA ILE A 275 3.17 8.86 -5.39
C ILE A 275 2.36 8.03 -4.40
N GLY A 276 3.06 7.37 -3.48
CA GLY A 276 2.49 6.46 -2.51
C GLY A 276 2.43 7.00 -1.08
N ASN A 277 2.13 6.11 -0.16
CA ASN A 277 1.76 6.45 1.22
C ASN A 277 2.90 7.05 2.06
N ASP A 278 4.16 6.76 1.78
CA ASP A 278 5.29 7.43 2.45
C ASP A 278 5.26 8.97 2.27
N VAL A 279 4.56 9.44 1.24
CA VAL A 279 4.30 10.85 1.01
C VAL A 279 2.93 11.25 1.55
N TRP A 280 1.89 10.45 1.25
CA TRP A 280 0.51 10.81 1.57
C TRP A 280 0.21 10.80 3.06
N ASP A 281 0.86 9.95 3.84
CA ASP A 281 0.66 9.86 5.30
C ASP A 281 1.10 11.13 6.06
N ARG A 282 1.74 12.08 5.37
CA ARG A 282 2.14 13.39 5.91
C ARG A 282 1.02 14.42 5.85
N PHE A 283 -0.08 14.10 5.17
CA PHE A 283 -1.18 15.02 4.91
C PHE A 283 -2.52 14.46 5.35
N ASN A 284 -3.40 15.32 5.81
CA ASN A 284 -4.83 15.09 5.72
C ASN A 284 -5.29 15.58 4.34
N ILE A 285 -6.11 14.80 3.66
CA ILE A 285 -6.40 14.96 2.24
C ILE A 285 -7.90 15.04 2.03
N ILE A 286 -8.37 15.98 1.20
CA ILE A 286 -9.76 15.97 0.71
C ILE A 286 -9.74 15.92 -0.80
N ILE A 287 -10.35 14.89 -1.37
CA ILE A 287 -10.48 14.65 -2.79
C ILE A 287 -11.88 15.07 -3.23
N ASP A 288 -12.00 16.09 -4.05
CA ASP A 288 -13.23 16.52 -4.70
C ASP A 288 -13.11 16.29 -6.21
N ALA A 289 -13.30 15.04 -6.62
CA ALA A 289 -13.14 14.61 -8.00
C ALA A 289 -14.15 15.28 -8.94
N GLN A 290 -15.36 15.62 -8.47
CA GLN A 290 -16.39 16.29 -9.27
C GLN A 290 -15.98 17.72 -9.65
N ASN A 291 -15.27 18.41 -8.77
CA ASN A 291 -14.79 19.76 -8.99
C ASN A 291 -13.33 19.82 -9.39
N MET A 292 -12.68 18.67 -9.66
CA MET A 292 -11.26 18.56 -10.04
C MET A 292 -10.32 19.24 -9.04
N LYS A 293 -10.56 19.02 -7.74
CA LYS A 293 -9.81 19.65 -6.64
C LYS A 293 -9.28 18.61 -5.67
N LEU A 294 -8.06 18.85 -5.24
CA LEU A 294 -7.41 18.18 -4.12
C LEU A 294 -7.10 19.24 -3.06
N TYR A 295 -7.36 18.92 -1.82
CA TYR A 295 -7.01 19.78 -0.70
C TYR A 295 -6.04 19.02 0.20
N LEU A 296 -4.92 19.63 0.53
CA LEU A 296 -3.89 19.05 1.37
C LEU A 296 -3.65 19.91 2.60
N ARG A 297 -3.61 19.30 3.76
CA ARG A 297 -3.19 19.94 5.00
C ARG A 297 -2.13 19.06 5.67
N ARG A 298 -0.92 19.59 5.74
CA ARG A 298 0.17 18.88 6.38
C ARG A 298 -0.07 18.75 7.87
N HIS A 299 0.15 17.55 8.43
CA HIS A 299 0.04 17.28 9.86
C HIS A 299 1.28 16.61 10.45
N LYS A 300 2.18 16.09 9.60
CA LYS A 300 3.38 15.39 10.01
C LYS A 300 4.63 16.06 9.42
N ALA A 301 5.64 16.28 10.25
CA ALA A 301 6.94 16.80 9.80
C ALA A 301 7.72 15.77 8.98
N ASP A 302 8.73 16.24 8.24
CA ASP A 302 9.70 15.35 7.60
C ASP A 302 10.66 14.80 8.65
N GLU A 303 10.92 13.50 8.57
CA GLU A 303 11.89 12.82 9.39
C GLU A 303 12.96 12.18 8.50
N PRO A 304 14.25 12.24 8.87
CA PRO A 304 15.29 11.51 8.15
C PRO A 304 14.95 10.03 8.04
N ILE A 305 15.30 9.43 6.91
CA ILE A 305 15.18 7.98 6.74
C ILE A 305 16.14 7.32 7.73
N GLY A 306 15.58 6.56 8.66
CA GLY A 306 16.34 5.87 9.67
C GLY A 306 17.14 4.70 9.11
N LYS A 307 17.80 3.98 10.00
CA LYS A 307 18.53 2.75 9.69
C LYS A 307 17.55 1.70 9.15
N ARG A 308 18.00 0.92 8.17
CA ARG A 308 17.24 -0.15 7.52
C ARG A 308 18.08 -1.41 7.43
N TYR A 309 17.46 -2.53 7.10
CA TYR A 309 18.13 -3.83 6.93
C TYR A 309 18.38 -4.17 5.46
N GLY A 310 17.73 -3.48 4.53
CA GLY A 310 17.82 -3.74 3.10
C GLY A 310 17.17 -5.04 2.64
N TYR A 311 16.31 -5.63 3.47
CA TYR A 311 15.40 -6.69 3.08
C TYR A 311 13.99 -6.39 3.63
N GLY A 312 12.99 -7.00 3.02
CA GLY A 312 11.60 -6.89 3.46
C GLY A 312 10.93 -8.27 3.49
N TRP A 313 9.97 -8.43 4.37
CA TRP A 313 9.19 -9.65 4.50
C TRP A 313 7.70 -9.39 4.31
N ARG A 314 6.99 -10.45 3.91
CA ARG A 314 5.53 -10.52 3.96
C ARG A 314 5.13 -11.60 4.95
N ASN A 315 4.29 -11.24 5.89
CA ASN A 315 3.70 -12.22 6.80
C ASN A 315 2.78 -13.16 6.02
N ARG A 316 3.16 -14.44 5.95
CA ARG A 316 2.42 -15.51 5.27
C ARG A 316 2.14 -16.68 6.20
N THR A 317 2.01 -16.38 7.50
CA THR A 317 1.65 -17.41 8.51
C THR A 317 0.25 -17.98 8.30
N ASP A 318 -0.52 -17.42 7.35
CA ASP A 318 -1.82 -17.92 6.89
C ASP A 318 -1.72 -19.21 6.02
N ILE A 319 -0.61 -19.40 5.31
CA ILE A 319 -0.39 -20.57 4.41
C ILE A 319 0.95 -21.26 4.63
N CYS A 320 1.94 -20.60 5.21
CA CYS A 320 3.22 -21.18 5.60
C CYS A 320 3.52 -20.82 7.06
N ARG A 321 4.59 -21.39 7.64
CA ARG A 321 4.91 -21.18 9.06
C ARG A 321 5.82 -19.99 9.32
N GLY A 322 5.76 -18.95 8.47
CA GLY A 322 6.70 -17.87 8.64
C GLY A 322 6.40 -16.62 7.82
N TRP A 323 7.37 -15.71 7.85
CA TRP A 323 7.39 -14.49 7.05
C TRP A 323 8.32 -14.68 5.85
N VAL A 324 7.82 -14.46 4.66
CA VAL A 324 8.56 -14.72 3.41
C VAL A 324 9.30 -13.46 2.97
N VAL A 325 10.60 -13.57 2.75
CA VAL A 325 11.42 -12.48 2.19
C VAL A 325 10.96 -12.20 0.77
N TYR A 326 10.55 -10.96 0.50
CA TYR A 326 10.04 -10.55 -0.81
C TYR A 326 10.83 -9.42 -1.47
N TYR A 327 11.61 -8.68 -0.68
CA TYR A 327 12.41 -7.55 -1.13
C TYR A 327 13.85 -7.74 -0.68
N MET A 328 14.80 -7.40 -1.55
CA MET A 328 16.23 -7.49 -1.26
C MET A 328 17.01 -6.39 -1.98
N ASN A 329 17.68 -5.53 -1.20
CA ASN A 329 18.67 -4.59 -1.70
C ASN A 329 20.01 -5.34 -1.88
N HIS A 330 20.56 -5.29 -3.09
CA HIS A 330 21.79 -6.03 -3.43
C HIS A 330 23.04 -5.56 -2.67
N SER A 331 23.02 -4.37 -2.10
CA SER A 331 24.13 -3.81 -1.32
C SER A 331 23.90 -3.93 0.20
N SER A 332 22.95 -4.78 0.63
CA SER A 332 22.61 -4.94 2.05
C SER A 332 23.44 -6.02 2.74
N GLU A 333 23.59 -5.89 4.06
CA GLU A 333 24.15 -6.98 4.86
C GLU A 333 23.32 -8.26 4.80
N ALA A 334 22.01 -8.13 4.66
CA ALA A 334 21.13 -9.28 4.49
C ALA A 334 21.51 -10.09 3.24
N HIS A 335 21.74 -9.41 2.12
CA HIS A 335 22.21 -10.02 0.88
C HIS A 335 23.61 -10.66 1.05
N GLU A 336 24.56 -9.94 1.67
CA GLU A 336 25.92 -10.44 1.95
C GLU A 336 25.89 -11.65 2.90
N ALA A 337 24.95 -11.69 3.85
CA ALA A 337 24.74 -12.81 4.76
C ALA A 337 24.01 -14.00 4.10
N GLY A 338 23.66 -13.89 2.81
CA GLY A 338 23.02 -14.96 2.05
C GLY A 338 21.52 -15.12 2.34
N VAL A 339 20.85 -14.06 2.80
CA VAL A 339 19.37 -14.01 2.81
C VAL A 339 18.89 -13.78 1.37
N GLU A 340 17.93 -14.57 0.93
CA GLU A 340 17.43 -14.53 -0.45
C GLU A 340 15.91 -14.35 -0.50
N ILE A 341 15.40 -13.82 -1.61
CA ILE A 341 13.96 -13.75 -1.85
C ILE A 341 13.40 -15.18 -1.92
N GLY A 342 12.30 -15.39 -1.17
CA GLY A 342 11.66 -16.70 -1.00
C GLY A 342 12.10 -17.43 0.27
N ASP A 343 13.14 -16.98 0.95
CA ASP A 343 13.48 -17.48 2.28
C ASP A 343 12.33 -17.20 3.25
N THR A 344 12.11 -18.13 4.18
CA THR A 344 11.04 -18.03 5.19
C THR A 344 11.65 -17.82 6.58
N ILE A 345 11.41 -16.67 7.16
CA ILE A 345 11.79 -16.35 8.54
C ILE A 345 10.80 -17.06 9.47
N THR A 346 11.31 -17.88 10.37
CA THR A 346 10.52 -18.65 11.35
C THR A 346 10.56 -18.07 12.75
N THR A 347 11.72 -17.50 13.13
CA THR A 347 11.88 -16.73 14.36
C THR A 347 12.59 -15.41 14.09
N ILE A 348 12.31 -14.43 14.90
CA ILE A 348 13.03 -13.17 14.93
C ILE A 348 13.28 -12.77 16.39
N ASN A 349 14.55 -12.46 16.72
CA ASN A 349 14.98 -12.14 18.08
C ASN A 349 14.54 -13.21 19.11
N GLY A 350 14.66 -14.50 18.74
CA GLY A 350 14.34 -15.64 19.60
C GLY A 350 12.85 -15.93 19.79
N ARG A 351 11.94 -15.20 19.11
CA ARG A 351 10.49 -15.38 19.19
C ARG A 351 9.94 -15.92 17.87
N ASP A 352 9.03 -16.90 17.92
CA ASP A 352 8.34 -17.43 16.72
C ASP A 352 7.52 -16.30 16.06
N VAL A 353 7.65 -16.14 14.74
CA VAL A 353 7.02 -15.03 14.00
C VAL A 353 5.49 -15.08 14.03
N LYS A 354 4.88 -16.24 14.29
CA LYS A 354 3.42 -16.38 14.42
C LYS A 354 2.86 -15.76 15.71
N ASP A 355 3.72 -15.53 16.71
CA ASP A 355 3.33 -15.03 18.03
C ASP A 355 3.38 -13.48 18.11
N TYR A 356 3.84 -12.81 17.05
CA TYR A 356 3.81 -11.35 16.94
C TYR A 356 2.41 -10.86 16.56
N THR A 357 1.96 -9.82 17.24
CA THR A 357 0.82 -9.01 16.79
C THR A 357 1.22 -8.16 15.58
N TRP A 358 0.27 -7.59 14.87
CA TRP A 358 0.57 -6.73 13.72
C TRP A 358 1.38 -5.49 14.10
N ASP A 359 1.02 -4.82 15.21
CA ASP A 359 1.76 -3.66 15.71
C ASP A 359 3.21 -4.01 16.11
N GLU A 360 3.41 -5.18 16.71
CA GLU A 360 4.76 -5.67 17.05
C GLU A 360 5.57 -6.01 15.79
N GLU A 361 4.93 -6.60 14.76
CA GLU A 361 5.56 -6.85 13.45
C GLU A 361 6.05 -5.53 12.83
N GLU A 362 5.20 -4.51 12.78
CA GLU A 362 5.57 -3.19 12.26
C GLU A 362 6.70 -2.53 13.06
N ALA A 363 6.71 -2.70 14.37
CA ALA A 363 7.77 -2.16 15.24
C ALA A 363 9.15 -2.74 14.94
N LEU A 364 9.23 -3.96 14.40
CA LEU A 364 10.51 -4.59 14.03
C LEU A 364 11.27 -3.84 12.94
N HIS A 365 10.57 -3.13 12.04
CA HIS A 365 11.25 -2.31 11.04
C HIS A 365 12.15 -1.22 11.62
N LYS A 366 11.93 -0.84 12.88
CA LYS A 366 12.72 0.15 13.63
C LYS A 366 13.66 -0.47 14.66
N ALA A 367 13.66 -1.79 14.82
CA ALA A 367 14.56 -2.46 15.76
C ALA A 367 16.02 -2.25 15.33
N PRO A 368 16.99 -2.13 16.27
CA PRO A 368 18.40 -1.91 15.92
C PRO A 368 19.10 -3.16 15.38
N ARG A 369 18.55 -4.34 15.65
CA ARG A 369 19.11 -5.65 15.30
C ARG A 369 18.04 -6.68 15.06
N HIS A 370 18.28 -7.55 14.08
CA HIS A 370 17.50 -8.76 13.84
C HIS A 370 18.39 -10.00 13.97
N GLU A 371 17.94 -10.94 14.77
CA GLU A 371 18.47 -12.30 14.85
C GLU A 371 17.42 -13.23 14.26
N LEU A 372 17.74 -13.86 13.13
CA LEU A 372 16.78 -14.56 12.28
C LEU A 372 17.10 -16.06 12.21
N ASP A 373 16.10 -16.91 12.45
CA ASP A 373 16.14 -18.28 11.98
C ASP A 373 15.31 -18.37 10.69
N ILE A 374 15.93 -18.87 9.65
CA ILE A 374 15.41 -18.88 8.28
C ILE A 374 15.39 -20.31 7.75
N VAL A 375 14.35 -20.63 7.01
CA VAL A 375 14.25 -21.85 6.20
C VAL A 375 14.21 -21.46 4.72
N THR A 376 15.17 -21.96 3.93
CA THR A 376 15.19 -21.71 2.48
C THR A 376 14.08 -22.48 1.77
N PRO A 377 13.74 -22.15 0.50
CA PRO A 377 12.81 -22.94 -0.30
C PRO A 377 13.20 -24.41 -0.48
N GLN A 378 14.50 -24.73 -0.33
CA GLN A 378 15.04 -26.09 -0.41
C GLN A 378 15.03 -26.81 0.95
N GLY A 379 14.55 -26.16 2.01
CA GLY A 379 14.45 -26.71 3.37
C GLY A 379 15.75 -26.62 4.20
N GLN A 380 16.74 -25.86 3.74
CA GLN A 380 17.97 -25.62 4.52
C GLN A 380 17.68 -24.59 5.62
N GLN A 381 18.26 -24.80 6.79
CA GLN A 381 18.19 -23.86 7.91
C GLN A 381 19.39 -22.93 7.90
N LYS A 382 19.14 -21.64 8.13
CA LYS A 382 20.16 -20.60 8.30
C LYS A 382 19.88 -19.83 9.58
N HIS A 383 20.93 -19.42 10.26
CA HIS A 383 20.86 -18.47 11.37
C HIS A 383 21.64 -17.23 10.98
N VAL A 384 21.01 -16.05 11.01
CA VAL A 384 21.58 -14.81 10.51
C VAL A 384 21.35 -13.70 11.51
N ILE A 385 22.39 -12.91 11.77
CA ILE A 385 22.32 -11.72 12.63
C ILE A 385 22.62 -10.50 11.79
N LEU A 386 21.73 -9.51 11.82
CA LEU A 386 21.79 -8.29 11.04
C LEU A 386 21.67 -7.07 11.94
N ASP A 387 22.50 -6.06 11.75
CA ASP A 387 22.37 -4.77 12.38
C ASP A 387 21.77 -3.76 11.38
N ALA A 388 20.86 -2.91 11.86
CA ALA A 388 20.27 -1.88 11.00
C ALA A 388 21.29 -0.81 10.62
N LYS A 389 21.40 -0.47 9.34
CA LYS A 389 22.39 0.49 8.80
C LYS A 389 21.73 1.68 8.10
N GLU A 390 22.47 2.77 8.04
CA GLU A 390 22.13 3.91 7.19
C GLU A 390 22.56 3.60 5.76
N TYR A 391 21.58 3.64 4.83
CA TYR A 391 21.81 3.47 3.40
C TYR A 391 21.99 4.82 2.70
N TRP A 392 21.33 5.88 3.19
CA TRP A 392 21.32 7.23 2.63
C TRP A 392 22.11 8.24 3.45
#